data_1e248b18cefa21c089319e2e4686a3be
#
_entry.id   1e248b18cefa21c089319e2e4686a3be
#
_cell.length_a   1.000
_cell.length_b   1.000
_cell.length_c   1.000
_cell.angle_alpha   90.00
_cell.angle_beta   90.00
_cell.angle_gamma   90.00
#
_symmetry.space_group_name_H-M   'P 1'
#
loop_
_entity.id
_entity.type
_entity.pdbx_description
1 polymer ?
#
loop_
_entity_poly.entity_id
_entity_poly.type
_entity_poly.pdbx_seq_one_letter_code
_entity_poly.pdbx_strand_id
1 'polypeptide(L)'
;MSLATLDEGGGPAAQHGPAQNGPAQPRLTVVHRQDCDLCDEMLTELEALGRRIRLPPINIVDVDADPELVRRYGLNVPVLLLDGTVVCRHRLDAEELQRLLRGT
;
A
#
# COMPACT_ATOMS: atom_id res chain seq x y z
N MET A 1 -2.83 -16.36 33.39
CA MET A 1 -2.82 -16.30 32.78
C MET A 1 -2.99 -16.12 32.15
N SER A 2 -2.91 -15.84 32.08
CA SER A 2 -2.96 -15.67 31.16
C SER A 2 -2.95 -15.41 30.43
N LEU A 3 -2.88 -15.29 30.66
CA LEU A 3 -2.78 -15.02 29.74
C LEU A 3 -2.81 -14.67 28.97
N ALA A 4 -2.77 -14.70 29.24
CA ALA A 4 -2.73 -14.35 28.26
C ALA A 4 -2.65 -14.09 27.61
N THR A 5 -2.55 -14.14 27.88
CA THR A 5 -2.38 -13.87 26.95
C THR A 5 -2.30 -13.65 26.14
N LEU A 6 -2.13 -13.74 26.40
CA LEU A 6 -1.96 -13.50 25.40
C LEU A 6 -1.92 -13.08 24.59
N ASP A 7 -1.82 -13.08 24.64
CA ASP A 7 -1.70 -12.75 23.67
C ASP A 7 -1.41 -12.38 23.06
N GLU A 8 -1.21 -12.47 23.20
CA GLU A 8 -0.86 -12.26 22.41
C GLU A 8 -0.58 -12.04 21.59
N GLY A 9 -0.29 -12.18 21.91
CA GLY A 9 -0.02 -12.06 20.88
C GLY A 9 0.20 -11.78 20.22
N GLY A 10 0.42 -11.86 20.34
CA GLY A 10 0.61 -11.63 19.39
C GLY A 10 0.85 -11.32 18.83
N GLY A 11 1.05 -11.34 18.95
CA GLY A 11 1.19 -11.12 18.16
C GLY A 11 1.31 -10.73 17.58
N PRO A 12 1.52 -10.76 17.57
CA PRO A 12 1.46 -10.32 16.83
C PRO A 12 1.25 -10.03 16.28
N ALA A 13 1.15 -10.01 16.32
CA ALA A 13 0.81 -9.60 15.55
C ALA A 13 0.49 -9.22 15.22
N ALA A 14 0.57 -9.22 15.39
CA ALA A 14 0.16 -8.80 14.87
C ALA A 14 -0.13 -8.39 14.63
N GLN A 15 -0.04 -8.34 14.71
CA GLN A 15 -0.36 -7.98 14.32
C GLN A 15 -0.85 -7.62 13.87
N HIS A 16 -0.83 -7.60 14.13
CA HIS A 16 -1.47 -7.22 13.69
C HIS A 16 -2.14 -6.79 13.53
N GLY A 17 -2.05 -6.65 13.65
CA GLY A 17 -2.89 -6.14 13.52
C GLY A 17 -3.34 -5.70 13.56
N PRO A 18 -3.70 -5.50 13.58
CA PRO A 18 -4.45 -4.85 13.61
C PRO A 18 -4.88 -4.45 13.73
N ALA A 19 -4.94 -4.19 13.57
CA ALA A 19 -5.47 -3.58 13.58
C ALA A 19 -5.76 -3.14 13.99
N GLN A 20 -5.79 -2.52 14.32
CA GLN A 20 -6.21 -2.04 14.79
C GLN A 20 -7.02 -1.38 14.88
N ASN A 21 -7.50 -1.27 15.23
CA ASN A 21 -8.36 -0.67 15.57
C ASN A 21 -9.46 0.08 15.15
N GLY A 22 -10.41 0.43 15.63
CA GLY A 22 -11.46 1.21 15.07
C GLY A 22 -11.67 0.89 13.62
N PRO A 23 -12.47 1.65 12.85
CA PRO A 23 -12.51 1.40 11.41
C PRO A 23 -11.10 1.48 10.87
N ALA A 24 -10.75 0.50 10.06
CA ALA A 24 -9.40 0.45 9.50
C ALA A 24 -9.18 1.69 8.65
N GLN A 25 -8.03 2.30 8.81
CA GLN A 25 -7.60 3.36 7.93
C GLN A 25 -7.31 2.77 6.56
N PRO A 26 -7.66 3.48 5.47
CA PRO A 26 -7.26 3.01 4.15
C PRO A 26 -5.74 2.90 4.06
N ARG A 27 -5.28 1.98 3.25
CA ARG A 27 -3.86 1.75 3.04
C ARG A 27 -3.50 1.87 1.59
N LEU A 28 -2.46 2.64 1.32
CA LEU A 28 -1.89 2.70 -0.01
C LEU A 28 -0.64 1.84 -0.05
N THR A 29 -0.46 1.10 -1.13
CA THR A 29 0.74 0.31 -1.35
C THR A 29 1.22 0.56 -2.76
N VAL A 30 2.52 0.83 -2.89
CA VAL A 30 3.16 0.93 -4.20
C VAL A 30 4.08 -0.26 -4.34
N VAL A 31 3.79 -1.11 -5.32
CA VAL A 31 4.67 -2.22 -5.67
C VAL A 31 5.62 -1.70 -6.73
N HIS A 32 6.91 -1.69 -6.43
CA HIS A 32 7.91 -1.07 -7.28
C HIS A 32 9.08 -2.01 -7.51
N ARG A 33 9.98 -1.60 -8.38
CA ARG A 33 11.23 -2.29 -8.63
C ARG A 33 12.35 -1.27 -8.56
N GLN A 34 13.53 -1.71 -8.17
CA GLN A 34 14.70 -0.83 -8.19
C GLN A 34 15.07 -0.50 -9.63
N ASP A 35 15.69 0.66 -9.83
CA ASP A 35 16.11 1.13 -11.16
C ASP A 35 14.95 1.20 -12.14
N CYS A 36 13.81 1.66 -11.67
CA CYS A 36 12.58 1.75 -12.45
C CYS A 36 12.15 3.21 -12.49
N ASP A 37 12.32 3.85 -13.65
CA ASP A 37 11.99 5.28 -13.79
C ASP A 37 10.52 5.55 -13.56
N LEU A 38 9.64 4.69 -14.07
CA LEU A 38 8.21 4.87 -13.86
C LEU A 38 7.82 4.73 -12.40
N CYS A 39 8.52 3.84 -11.69
CA CYS A 39 8.28 3.68 -10.24
C CYS A 39 8.64 4.96 -9.51
N ASP A 40 9.80 5.54 -9.85
CA ASP A 40 10.24 6.79 -9.24
C ASP A 40 9.26 7.92 -9.56
N GLU A 41 8.77 7.98 -10.79
CA GLU A 41 7.80 8.99 -11.18
C GLU A 41 6.52 8.88 -10.36
N MET A 42 6.01 7.66 -10.19
CA MET A 42 4.78 7.49 -9.42
C MET A 42 4.97 7.92 -7.98
N LEU A 43 6.09 7.55 -7.36
CA LEU A 43 6.36 7.94 -5.98
C LEU A 43 6.46 9.47 -5.85
N THR A 44 7.12 10.11 -6.82
CA THR A 44 7.23 11.56 -6.81
C THR A 44 5.86 12.22 -6.97
N GLU A 45 5.02 11.69 -7.86
CA GLU A 45 3.70 12.23 -8.08
C GLU A 45 2.80 12.03 -6.86
N LEU A 46 2.91 10.89 -6.20
CA LEU A 46 2.16 10.64 -4.97
C LEU A 46 2.60 11.59 -3.87
N GLU A 47 3.90 11.86 -3.77
CA GLU A 47 4.39 12.81 -2.80
C GLU A 47 3.83 14.20 -3.06
N ALA A 48 3.82 14.63 -4.33
CA ALA A 48 3.27 15.92 -4.69
C ALA A 48 1.77 15.99 -4.39
N LEU A 49 1.05 14.92 -4.70
CA LEU A 49 -0.39 14.86 -4.41
C LEU A 49 -0.64 14.95 -2.90
N GLY A 50 0.22 14.29 -2.11
CA GLY A 50 0.09 14.29 -0.66
C GLY A 50 0.29 15.65 -0.02
N ARG A 51 0.92 16.59 -0.74
CA ARG A 51 1.03 17.97 -0.26
C ARG A 51 -0.25 18.78 -0.54
N ARG A 52 -1.11 18.27 -1.40
CA ARG A 52 -2.34 18.99 -1.80
C ARG A 52 -3.59 18.40 -1.17
N ILE A 53 -3.59 17.09 -0.94
CA ILE A 53 -4.72 16.42 -0.29
C ILE A 53 -4.15 15.47 0.75
N ARG A 54 -5.00 15.04 1.68
CA ARG A 54 -4.60 14.07 2.68
C ARG A 54 -4.60 12.68 2.07
N LEU A 55 -3.44 12.05 2.05
CA LEU A 55 -3.32 10.67 1.59
C LEU A 55 -3.10 9.74 2.77
N PRO A 56 -3.61 8.50 2.69
CA PRO A 56 -3.23 7.48 3.66
C PRO A 56 -1.73 7.23 3.61
N PRO A 57 -1.17 6.67 4.68
CA PRO A 57 0.24 6.27 4.64
C PRO A 57 0.52 5.35 3.47
N ILE A 58 1.68 5.53 2.85
CA ILE A 58 2.08 4.77 1.68
C ILE A 58 3.08 3.71 2.10
N ASN A 59 2.76 2.46 1.79
CA ASN A 59 3.63 1.34 2.02
C ASN A 59 4.33 1.01 0.70
N ILE A 60 5.65 0.97 0.71
CA ILE A 60 6.43 0.71 -0.50
C ILE A 60 6.97 -0.70 -0.43
N VAL A 61 6.68 -1.51 -1.43
CA VAL A 61 7.02 -2.92 -1.46
C VAL A 61 7.84 -3.21 -2.71
N ASP A 62 8.95 -3.92 -2.53
CA ASP A 62 9.80 -4.34 -3.65
C ASP A 62 9.20 -5.59 -4.28
N VAL A 63 8.88 -5.49 -5.57
CA VAL A 63 8.26 -6.61 -6.29
C VAL A 63 9.16 -7.84 -6.27
N ASP A 64 10.47 -7.64 -6.29
CA ASP A 64 11.42 -8.75 -6.36
C ASP A 64 11.65 -9.42 -5.01
N ALA A 65 11.08 -8.89 -3.94
CA ALA A 65 11.23 -9.48 -2.62
C ALA A 65 10.37 -10.73 -2.43
N ASP A 66 9.41 -10.97 -3.32
CA ASP A 66 8.45 -12.07 -3.16
C ASP A 66 8.09 -12.62 -4.53
N PRO A 67 8.34 -13.93 -4.81
CA PRO A 67 7.98 -14.51 -6.10
C PRO A 67 6.51 -14.35 -6.47
N GLU A 68 5.62 -14.32 -5.48
CA GLU A 68 4.20 -14.10 -5.75
C GLU A 68 3.95 -12.71 -6.30
N LEU A 69 4.66 -11.71 -5.76
CA LEU A 69 4.54 -10.35 -6.26
C LEU A 69 5.07 -10.24 -7.69
N VAL A 70 6.16 -10.95 -7.99
CA VAL A 70 6.72 -10.97 -9.33
C VAL A 70 5.68 -11.54 -10.31
N ARG A 71 5.03 -12.65 -9.94
CA ARG A 71 4.04 -13.26 -10.80
C ARG A 71 2.87 -12.33 -11.05
N ARG A 72 2.41 -11.62 -10.03
CA ARG A 72 1.23 -10.77 -10.15
C ARG A 72 1.53 -9.43 -10.82
N TYR A 73 2.67 -8.83 -10.50
CA TYR A 73 2.90 -7.43 -10.83
C TYR A 73 4.21 -7.18 -11.56
N GLY A 74 5.05 -8.20 -11.74
CA GLY A 74 6.41 -8.00 -12.23
C GLY A 74 6.53 -7.26 -13.55
N LEU A 75 5.53 -7.42 -14.43
CA LEU A 75 5.54 -6.77 -15.74
C LEU A 75 4.78 -5.44 -15.73
N ASN A 76 4.21 -5.07 -14.59
CA ASN A 76 3.29 -3.92 -14.54
C ASN A 76 3.71 -2.87 -13.52
N VAL A 77 4.89 -3.01 -12.94
CA VAL A 77 5.34 -2.03 -11.95
C VAL A 77 5.51 -0.65 -12.58
N PRO A 78 5.23 0.43 -11.86
CA PRO A 78 4.70 0.42 -10.51
C PRO A 78 3.20 0.12 -10.50
N VAL A 79 2.75 -0.54 -9.44
CA VAL A 79 1.33 -0.83 -9.23
C VAL A 79 0.91 -0.15 -7.94
N LEU A 80 -0.14 0.65 -8.02
CA LEU A 80 -0.71 1.29 -6.84
C LEU A 80 -1.93 0.52 -6.39
N LEU A 81 -1.94 0.15 -5.12
CA LEU A 81 -3.05 -0.58 -4.52
C LEU A 81 -3.67 0.26 -3.41
N LEU A 82 -4.99 0.22 -3.31
CA LEU A 82 -5.71 0.78 -2.17
C LEU A 82 -6.43 -0.38 -1.51
N ASP A 83 -6.04 -0.67 -0.27
CA ASP A 83 -6.60 -1.79 0.51
C ASP A 83 -6.55 -3.09 -0.28
N GLY A 84 -5.44 -3.32 -0.99
CA GLY A 84 -5.23 -4.56 -1.72
C GLY A 84 -5.85 -4.59 -3.11
N THR A 85 -6.59 -3.55 -3.50
CA THR A 85 -7.22 -3.49 -4.82
C THR A 85 -6.41 -2.58 -5.73
N VAL A 86 -6.12 -3.04 -6.94
CA VAL A 86 -5.34 -2.25 -7.88
C VAL A 86 -6.09 -1.00 -8.28
N VAL A 87 -5.43 0.15 -8.12
CA VAL A 87 -5.95 1.44 -8.56
C VAL A 87 -5.45 1.74 -9.97
N CYS A 88 -4.14 1.60 -10.16
CA CYS A 88 -3.54 1.90 -11.46
C CYS A 88 -2.20 1.20 -11.57
N ARG A 89 -1.71 1.11 -12.80
CA ARG A 89 -0.42 0.50 -13.14
C ARG A 89 0.37 1.46 -14.02
N HIS A 90 1.67 1.42 -13.90
CA HIS A 90 2.64 2.15 -14.72
C HIS A 90 2.64 3.65 -14.46
N ARG A 91 1.48 4.28 -14.43
CA ARG A 91 1.36 5.72 -14.18
C ARG A 91 0.29 5.98 -13.16
N LEU A 92 0.49 7.03 -12.38
CA LEU A 92 -0.49 7.41 -11.38
C LEU A 92 -1.75 7.95 -12.06
N ASP A 93 -2.88 7.39 -11.65
CA ASP A 93 -4.19 7.93 -12.01
C ASP A 93 -4.73 8.65 -10.78
N ALA A 94 -4.37 9.93 -10.67
CA ALA A 94 -4.71 10.70 -9.48
C ALA A 94 -6.21 10.89 -9.34
N GLU A 95 -6.93 11.01 -10.45
CA GLU A 95 -8.38 11.19 -10.39
C GLU A 95 -9.06 9.95 -9.84
N GLU A 96 -8.65 8.79 -10.32
CA GLU A 96 -9.23 7.55 -9.84
C GLU A 96 -8.92 7.33 -8.36
N LEU A 97 -7.67 7.61 -7.96
CA LEU A 97 -7.30 7.49 -6.57
C LEU A 97 -8.15 8.39 -5.69
N GLN A 98 -8.31 9.65 -6.10
CA GLN A 98 -9.10 10.59 -5.31
C GLN A 98 -10.57 10.17 -5.24
N ARG A 99 -11.10 9.65 -6.35
CA ARG A 99 -12.47 9.17 -6.37
C ARG A 99 -12.67 8.03 -5.37
N LEU A 100 -11.73 7.09 -5.36
CA LEU A 100 -11.81 5.95 -4.45
C LEU A 100 -11.65 6.38 -2.99
N LEU A 101 -10.77 7.33 -2.73
CA LEU A 101 -10.58 7.83 -1.36
C LEU A 101 -11.83 8.56 -0.85
N ARG A 102 -12.53 9.26 -1.74
CA ARG A 102 -13.78 9.92 -1.33
C ARG A 102 -14.88 8.91 -1.00
N GLY A 103 -14.81 7.73 -1.60
CA GLY A 103 -15.80 6.69 -1.35
C GLY A 103 -15.53 5.84 -0.12
N THR A 104 -14.41 6.06 0.55
CA THR A 104 -14.05 5.23 1.73
C THR A 104 -14.33 5.95 3.06
#